data_ae918bbe408bb28382370a1972b73b04
#
_entry.id   ae918bbe408bb28382370a1972b73b04
#
_cell.length_a   1.000
_cell.length_b   1.000
_cell.length_c   1.000
_cell.angle_alpha   90.00
_cell.angle_beta   90.00
_cell.angle_gamma   90.00
#
_symmetry.space_group_name_H-M   'P 1'
#
loop_
_entity.id
_entity.type
_entity.pdbx_description
1 polymer ?
#
loop_
_entity_poly.entity_id
_entity_poly.type
_entity_poly.pdbx_seq_one_letter_code
_entity_poly.pdbx_strand_id
1 'polypeptide(L)'
;MTKTLLDTVDKRLSPAHSAVMVIDMQNDFCAEKGYVETVVGKDATACRAVAPEIMALVGAAREHGVPVFWIKANYDPDRLPEAMLVKQREKSSDICCGTGSWGIDFYGVAPGSGEPVIEKHSYSAFAGTDLEQQLRTRDLRTLVFAGVQTNVCVESSLRDAVCRGFYAVVASDCVASHTLPLHEATLKNVQFLFGDVLERRRIAAVWSAGPKSRRNTG
;
A
#
# COMPACT_ATOMS: atom_id res chain seq x y z
N MET A 1 15.24 -5.66 26.87
CA MET A 1 16.01 -4.67 26.05
C MET A 1 15.05 -3.58 25.59
N THR A 2 15.30 -2.32 25.96
CA THR A 2 14.52 -1.17 25.50
C THR A 2 14.75 -1.00 23.98
N LYS A 3 13.70 -1.13 23.17
CA LYS A 3 13.80 -0.87 21.72
C LYS A 3 14.24 0.58 21.49
N THR A 4 15.31 0.78 20.72
CA THR A 4 15.74 2.12 20.30
C THR A 4 14.62 2.80 19.55
N LEU A 5 14.21 3.98 20.01
CA LEU A 5 13.17 4.78 19.34
C LEU A 5 13.71 5.38 18.03
N LEU A 6 12.87 5.38 17.01
CA LEU A 6 13.15 6.00 15.71
C LEU A 6 12.53 7.40 15.69
N ASP A 7 13.13 8.33 16.47
CA ASP A 7 12.60 9.64 16.81
C ASP A 7 12.73 10.69 15.68
N THR A 8 13.46 10.39 14.61
CA THR A 8 13.58 11.25 13.44
C THR A 8 13.09 10.56 12.17
N VAL A 9 12.67 11.33 11.16
CA VAL A 9 12.24 10.81 9.85
C VAL A 9 13.34 9.95 9.21
N ASP A 10 14.59 10.40 9.26
CA ASP A 10 15.71 9.69 8.66
C ASP A 10 15.99 8.34 9.37
N LYS A 11 15.85 8.29 10.69
CA LYS A 11 15.91 7.03 11.42
C LYS A 11 14.76 6.10 11.06
N ARG A 12 13.52 6.62 10.97
CA ARG A 12 12.35 5.81 10.57
C ARG A 12 12.53 5.23 9.17
N LEU A 13 13.00 6.02 8.21
CA LEU A 13 13.17 5.62 6.82
C LEU A 13 14.47 4.86 6.52
N SER A 14 15.27 4.48 7.53
CA SER A 14 16.47 3.69 7.25
C SER A 14 16.15 2.43 6.43
N PRO A 15 16.88 2.17 5.32
CA PRO A 15 16.67 1.00 4.49
C PRO A 15 16.71 -0.33 5.26
N ALA A 16 17.48 -0.38 6.34
CA ALA A 16 17.69 -1.59 7.12
C ALA A 16 16.42 -2.17 7.77
N HIS A 17 15.37 -1.35 7.93
CA HIS A 17 14.13 -1.79 8.57
C HIS A 17 12.86 -1.17 7.96
N SER A 18 12.97 -0.62 6.75
CA SER A 18 11.85 -0.11 5.97
C SER A 18 11.35 -1.12 4.95
N ALA A 19 10.07 -1.05 4.61
CA ALA A 19 9.47 -1.75 3.47
C ALA A 19 8.51 -0.83 2.72
N VAL A 20 8.37 -1.03 1.41
CA VAL A 20 7.32 -0.40 0.60
C VAL A 20 6.11 -1.33 0.53
N MET A 21 4.93 -0.76 0.75
CA MET A 21 3.62 -1.43 0.64
C MET A 21 2.89 -0.85 -0.57
N VAL A 22 2.80 -1.59 -1.66
CA VAL A 22 2.02 -1.18 -2.85
C VAL A 22 0.64 -1.81 -2.76
N ILE A 23 -0.38 -0.97 -2.51
CA ILE A 23 -1.73 -1.43 -2.15
C ILE A 23 -2.67 -1.29 -3.34
N ASP A 24 -3.30 -2.40 -3.73
CA ASP A 24 -4.48 -2.52 -4.60
C ASP A 24 -4.36 -1.76 -5.95
N MET A 25 -3.15 -1.71 -6.52
CA MET A 25 -2.96 -1.19 -7.87
C MET A 25 -3.46 -2.21 -8.89
N GLN A 26 -4.79 -2.39 -8.98
CA GLN A 26 -5.47 -3.39 -9.80
C GLN A 26 -6.40 -2.75 -10.84
N ASN A 27 -6.72 -3.50 -11.91
CA ASN A 27 -7.53 -2.98 -13.00
C ASN A 27 -8.89 -2.46 -12.54
N ASP A 28 -9.59 -3.17 -11.66
CA ASP A 28 -10.90 -2.74 -11.15
C ASP A 28 -10.87 -1.42 -10.40
N PHE A 29 -9.74 -1.05 -9.80
CA PHE A 29 -9.59 0.21 -9.07
C PHE A 29 -9.01 1.34 -9.92
N CYS A 30 -8.26 1.03 -10.98
CA CYS A 30 -7.46 2.00 -11.70
C CYS A 30 -7.78 2.11 -13.18
N ALA A 31 -8.07 0.98 -13.88
CA ALA A 31 -8.19 0.98 -15.33
C ALA A 31 -9.49 1.64 -15.81
N GLU A 32 -9.45 2.13 -17.05
CA GLU A 32 -10.66 2.46 -17.78
C GLU A 32 -11.57 1.23 -17.88
N LYS A 33 -12.86 1.44 -17.64
CA LYS A 33 -13.87 0.35 -17.59
C LYS A 33 -13.67 -0.67 -16.44
N GLY A 34 -12.79 -0.38 -15.46
CA GLY A 34 -12.74 -1.11 -14.20
C GLY A 34 -13.97 -0.88 -13.33
N TYR A 35 -14.09 -1.63 -12.25
CA TYR A 35 -15.25 -1.59 -11.33
C TYR A 35 -15.53 -0.18 -10.79
N VAL A 36 -14.49 0.60 -10.47
CA VAL A 36 -14.67 1.98 -9.97
C VAL A 36 -15.41 2.85 -10.98
N GLU A 37 -15.10 2.74 -12.27
CA GLU A 37 -15.78 3.55 -13.29
C GLU A 37 -17.16 2.99 -13.66
N THR A 38 -17.27 1.66 -13.82
CA THR A 38 -18.48 1.04 -14.36
C THR A 38 -19.57 0.80 -13.32
N VAL A 39 -19.21 0.48 -12.10
CA VAL A 39 -20.14 0.12 -11.02
C VAL A 39 -20.26 1.23 -9.98
N VAL A 40 -19.13 1.79 -9.53
CA VAL A 40 -19.14 2.89 -8.55
C VAL A 40 -19.48 4.23 -9.20
N GLY A 41 -19.29 4.36 -10.52
CA GLY A 41 -19.57 5.59 -11.27
C GLY A 41 -18.63 6.74 -10.91
N LYS A 42 -17.36 6.45 -10.61
CA LYS A 42 -16.34 7.44 -10.24
C LYS A 42 -15.18 7.46 -11.23
N ASP A 43 -14.63 8.63 -11.47
CA ASP A 43 -13.42 8.80 -12.28
C ASP A 43 -12.19 8.22 -11.57
N ALA A 44 -11.51 7.26 -12.21
CA ALA A 44 -10.29 6.65 -11.72
C ALA A 44 -9.00 7.28 -12.29
N THR A 45 -9.08 8.41 -12.98
CA THR A 45 -7.91 9.08 -13.61
C THR A 45 -6.79 9.35 -12.62
N ALA A 46 -7.10 9.86 -11.43
CA ALA A 46 -6.10 10.10 -10.38
C ALA A 46 -5.42 8.79 -9.93
N CYS A 47 -6.18 7.69 -9.86
CA CYS A 47 -5.65 6.37 -9.49
C CYS A 47 -4.72 5.80 -10.58
N ARG A 48 -5.01 6.07 -11.86
CA ARG A 48 -4.13 5.71 -12.98
C ARG A 48 -2.82 6.49 -12.95
N ALA A 49 -2.92 7.78 -12.66
CA ALA A 49 -1.79 8.72 -12.73
C ALA A 49 -0.67 8.42 -11.73
N VAL A 50 -0.94 7.74 -10.62
CA VAL A 50 0.10 7.42 -9.62
C VAL A 50 0.95 6.19 -9.98
N ALA A 51 0.58 5.38 -10.96
CA ALA A 51 1.32 4.17 -11.31
C ALA A 51 2.80 4.43 -11.67
N PRO A 52 3.18 5.40 -12.50
CA PRO A 52 4.58 5.69 -12.78
C PRO A 52 5.34 6.20 -11.55
N GLU A 53 4.71 6.98 -10.67
CA GLU A 53 5.32 7.47 -9.43
C GLU A 53 5.57 6.31 -8.44
N ILE A 54 4.64 5.38 -8.34
CA ILE A 54 4.80 4.14 -7.56
C ILE A 54 5.98 3.33 -8.10
N MET A 55 6.09 3.14 -9.42
CA MET A 55 7.19 2.38 -10.00
C MET A 55 8.54 3.08 -9.83
N ALA A 56 8.58 4.41 -9.80
CA ALA A 56 9.77 5.16 -9.47
C ALA A 56 10.18 4.99 -7.99
N LEU A 57 9.22 4.99 -7.06
CA LEU A 57 9.45 4.67 -5.64
C LEU A 57 9.97 3.22 -5.47
N VAL A 58 9.34 2.27 -6.14
CA VAL A 58 9.73 0.85 -6.15
C VAL A 58 11.14 0.67 -6.72
N GLY A 59 11.48 1.38 -7.80
CA GLY A 59 12.83 1.39 -8.36
C GLY A 59 13.88 1.84 -7.34
N ALA A 60 13.63 2.96 -6.66
CA ALA A 60 14.50 3.45 -5.59
C ALA A 60 14.59 2.46 -4.41
N ALA A 61 13.48 1.82 -4.02
CA ALA A 61 13.48 0.81 -2.98
C ALA A 61 14.38 -0.38 -3.34
N ARG A 62 14.24 -0.90 -4.55
CA ARG A 62 15.06 -2.02 -5.08
C ARG A 62 16.55 -1.67 -5.13
N GLU A 63 16.88 -0.45 -5.58
CA GLU A 63 18.26 0.03 -5.66
C GLU A 63 18.93 0.06 -4.29
N HIS A 64 18.19 0.38 -3.23
CA HIS A 64 18.69 0.50 -1.87
C HIS A 64 18.41 -0.70 -0.97
N GLY A 65 17.92 -1.81 -1.54
CA GLY A 65 17.66 -3.06 -0.80
C GLY A 65 16.48 -2.98 0.16
N VAL A 66 15.55 -2.04 -0.04
CA VAL A 66 14.29 -1.94 0.69
C VAL A 66 13.29 -2.91 0.07
N PRO A 67 12.78 -3.90 0.83
CA PRO A 67 11.82 -4.87 0.30
C PRO A 67 10.49 -4.22 -0.08
N VAL A 68 9.89 -4.76 -1.16
CA VAL A 68 8.57 -4.33 -1.65
C VAL A 68 7.57 -5.45 -1.41
N PHE A 69 6.44 -5.12 -0.81
CA PHE A 69 5.28 -5.99 -0.61
C PHE A 69 4.13 -5.50 -1.48
N TRP A 70 3.59 -6.39 -2.29
CA TRP A 70 2.47 -6.13 -3.17
C TRP A 70 1.20 -6.64 -2.53
N ILE A 71 0.24 -5.75 -2.34
CA ILE A 71 -1.05 -6.09 -1.75
C ILE A 71 -2.09 -6.13 -2.86
N LYS A 72 -2.87 -7.20 -2.89
CA LYS A 72 -3.86 -7.48 -3.91
C LYS A 72 -5.18 -7.81 -3.25
N ALA A 73 -6.22 -7.06 -3.56
CA ALA A 73 -7.57 -7.37 -3.11
C ALA A 73 -8.15 -8.54 -3.94
N ASN A 74 -8.84 -9.43 -3.26
CA ASN A 74 -9.73 -10.41 -3.86
C ASN A 74 -11.04 -10.38 -3.07
N TYR A 75 -12.11 -9.93 -3.72
CA TYR A 75 -13.39 -9.70 -3.07
C TYR A 75 -14.45 -10.71 -3.52
N ASP A 76 -14.04 -11.96 -3.72
CA ASP A 76 -14.99 -13.07 -3.91
C ASP A 76 -15.96 -13.13 -2.70
N PRO A 77 -17.28 -13.27 -2.95
CA PRO A 77 -18.31 -13.16 -1.90
C PRO A 77 -18.14 -14.13 -0.75
N ASP A 78 -17.60 -15.31 -1.00
CA ASP A 78 -17.35 -16.36 0.00
C ASP A 78 -16.15 -16.09 0.91
N ARG A 79 -15.33 -15.10 0.56
CA ARG A 79 -14.14 -14.71 1.32
C ARG A 79 -14.30 -13.40 2.09
N LEU A 80 -15.28 -12.59 1.72
CA LEU A 80 -15.51 -11.30 2.34
C LEU A 80 -16.07 -11.43 3.77
N PRO A 81 -15.64 -10.57 4.70
CA PRO A 81 -16.38 -10.37 5.94
C PRO A 81 -17.84 -10.01 5.66
N GLU A 82 -18.78 -10.61 6.41
CA GLU A 82 -20.23 -10.44 6.19
C GLU A 82 -20.66 -8.98 6.04
N ALA A 83 -20.15 -8.09 6.93
CA ALA A 83 -20.48 -6.67 6.89
C ALA A 83 -20.04 -5.99 5.59
N MET A 84 -18.87 -6.38 5.03
CA MET A 84 -18.42 -5.87 3.74
C MET A 84 -19.25 -6.40 2.59
N LEU A 85 -19.59 -7.69 2.62
CA LEU A 85 -20.43 -8.31 1.60
C LEU A 85 -21.82 -7.66 1.55
N VAL A 86 -22.45 -7.43 2.69
CA VAL A 86 -23.73 -6.72 2.78
C VAL A 86 -23.62 -5.33 2.18
N LYS A 87 -22.59 -4.56 2.58
CA LYS A 87 -22.37 -3.19 2.10
C LYS A 87 -22.07 -3.12 0.60
N GLN A 88 -21.38 -4.10 0.06
CA GLN A 88 -21.11 -4.22 -1.37
C GLN A 88 -22.41 -4.50 -2.16
N ARG A 89 -23.23 -5.45 -1.68
CA ARG A 89 -24.50 -5.84 -2.32
C ARG A 89 -25.54 -4.74 -2.33
N GLU A 90 -25.48 -3.78 -1.39
CA GLU A 90 -26.32 -2.57 -1.44
C GLU A 90 -26.06 -1.74 -2.72
N LYS A 91 -24.88 -1.85 -3.31
CA LYS A 91 -24.47 -1.08 -4.50
C LYS A 91 -24.63 -1.88 -5.79
N SER A 92 -24.19 -3.11 -5.81
CA SER A 92 -24.21 -4.00 -6.97
C SER A 92 -24.03 -5.46 -6.58
N SER A 93 -24.49 -6.37 -7.45
CA SER A 93 -24.16 -7.79 -7.42
C SER A 93 -22.83 -8.12 -8.10
N ASP A 94 -22.21 -7.15 -8.80
CA ASP A 94 -20.94 -7.35 -9.48
C ASP A 94 -19.79 -7.53 -8.48
N ILE A 95 -18.85 -8.41 -8.83
CA ILE A 95 -17.73 -8.75 -7.97
C ILE A 95 -16.53 -7.89 -8.37
N CYS A 96 -16.03 -7.11 -7.42
CA CYS A 96 -14.79 -6.35 -7.57
C CYS A 96 -13.58 -7.27 -7.34
N CYS A 97 -12.61 -7.26 -8.24
CA CYS A 97 -11.38 -8.04 -8.14
C CYS A 97 -11.63 -9.53 -7.88
N GLY A 98 -12.63 -10.12 -8.55
CA GLY A 98 -12.96 -11.54 -8.43
C GLY A 98 -11.88 -12.45 -9.00
N THR A 99 -11.75 -13.65 -8.46
CA THR A 99 -10.79 -14.67 -8.92
C THR A 99 -10.94 -14.93 -10.42
N GLY A 100 -9.83 -14.87 -11.15
CA GLY A 100 -9.78 -15.12 -12.60
C GLY A 100 -10.35 -14.00 -13.48
N SER A 101 -10.84 -12.91 -12.89
CA SER A 101 -11.26 -11.73 -13.65
C SER A 101 -10.06 -10.90 -14.09
N TRP A 102 -10.23 -10.15 -15.19
CA TRP A 102 -9.27 -9.12 -15.57
C TRP A 102 -9.11 -8.04 -14.50
N GLY A 103 -10.17 -7.76 -13.76
CA GLY A 103 -10.22 -6.74 -12.71
C GLY A 103 -9.22 -6.96 -11.57
N ILE A 104 -8.89 -8.23 -11.28
CA ILE A 104 -7.97 -8.60 -10.20
C ILE A 104 -6.48 -8.38 -10.57
N ASP A 105 -6.14 -8.25 -11.86
CA ASP A 105 -4.75 -8.11 -12.29
C ASP A 105 -4.18 -6.73 -11.96
N PHE A 106 -2.85 -6.66 -11.79
CA PHE A 106 -2.18 -5.39 -11.51
C PHE A 106 -2.29 -4.41 -12.67
N TYR A 107 -2.50 -3.14 -12.36
CA TYR A 107 -2.58 -2.03 -13.29
C TYR A 107 -1.32 -1.16 -13.26
N GLY A 108 -0.60 -1.09 -14.37
CA GLY A 108 0.53 -0.16 -14.56
C GLY A 108 1.72 -0.39 -13.64
N VAL A 109 1.69 -1.46 -12.83
CA VAL A 109 2.75 -1.87 -11.91
C VAL A 109 2.96 -3.38 -12.00
N ALA A 110 4.14 -3.86 -11.59
CA ALA A 110 4.42 -5.29 -11.57
C ALA A 110 5.38 -5.68 -10.44
N PRO A 111 5.08 -6.76 -9.70
CA PRO A 111 6.01 -7.39 -8.78
C PRO A 111 7.31 -7.82 -9.48
N GLY A 112 8.43 -7.63 -8.80
CA GLY A 112 9.69 -8.24 -9.20
C GLY A 112 9.76 -9.73 -8.81
N SER A 113 10.71 -10.46 -9.38
CA SER A 113 10.92 -11.86 -9.04
C SER A 113 11.24 -12.01 -7.55
N GLY A 114 10.47 -12.85 -6.85
CA GLY A 114 10.63 -13.13 -5.41
C GLY A 114 10.07 -12.05 -4.47
N GLU A 115 9.47 -10.99 -4.98
CA GLU A 115 8.75 -10.03 -4.14
C GLU A 115 7.41 -10.62 -3.67
N PRO A 116 7.09 -10.54 -2.37
CA PRO A 116 5.86 -11.12 -1.84
C PRO A 116 4.61 -10.41 -2.38
N VAL A 117 3.62 -11.20 -2.77
CA VAL A 117 2.27 -10.75 -3.10
C VAL A 117 1.32 -11.28 -2.02
N ILE A 118 0.68 -10.38 -1.30
CA ILE A 118 -0.28 -10.69 -0.24
C ILE A 118 -1.69 -10.48 -0.77
N GLU A 119 -2.47 -11.53 -0.84
CA GLU A 119 -3.88 -11.45 -1.19
C GLU A 119 -4.70 -11.20 0.08
N LYS A 120 -5.58 -10.20 0.05
CA LYS A 120 -6.47 -9.84 1.15
C LYS A 120 -7.93 -9.85 0.74
N HIS A 121 -8.80 -10.06 1.71
CA HIS A 121 -10.26 -10.14 1.54
C HIS A 121 -11.00 -9.07 2.35
N SER A 122 -10.28 -8.05 2.79
CA SER A 122 -10.84 -6.90 3.54
C SER A 122 -10.09 -5.63 3.19
N TYR A 123 -10.45 -4.50 3.83
CA TYR A 123 -9.78 -3.23 3.55
C TYR A 123 -8.34 -3.19 4.05
N SER A 124 -8.06 -3.74 5.24
CA SER A 124 -6.70 -3.80 5.79
C SER A 124 -5.92 -4.98 5.19
N ALA A 125 -4.67 -4.72 4.79
CA ALA A 125 -3.71 -5.73 4.35
C ALA A 125 -3.30 -6.72 5.45
N PHE A 126 -3.56 -6.39 6.72
CA PHE A 126 -3.22 -7.24 7.86
C PHE A 126 -4.33 -8.19 8.26
N ALA A 127 -5.58 -7.87 7.90
CA ALA A 127 -6.73 -8.64 8.35
C ALA A 127 -6.84 -9.98 7.61
N GLY A 128 -6.64 -11.08 8.34
CA GLY A 128 -6.73 -12.44 7.80
C GLY A 128 -5.58 -12.86 6.89
N THR A 129 -4.41 -12.15 6.97
CA THR A 129 -3.21 -12.46 6.19
C THR A 129 -2.02 -12.76 7.08
N ASP A 130 -0.95 -13.27 6.51
CA ASP A 130 0.33 -13.49 7.19
C ASP A 130 1.32 -12.31 7.08
N LEU A 131 0.84 -11.16 6.59
CA LEU A 131 1.67 -9.97 6.34
C LEU A 131 2.49 -9.57 7.58
N GLU A 132 1.87 -9.47 8.76
CA GLU A 132 2.59 -9.10 9.98
C GLU A 132 3.74 -10.06 10.28
N GLN A 133 3.50 -11.37 10.16
CA GLN A 133 4.54 -12.37 10.37
C GLN A 133 5.70 -12.18 9.40
N GLN A 134 5.42 -11.96 8.11
CA GLN A 134 6.44 -11.73 7.10
C GLN A 134 7.27 -10.48 7.37
N LEU A 135 6.64 -9.39 7.81
CA LEU A 135 7.31 -8.15 8.18
C LEU A 135 8.20 -8.32 9.43
N ARG A 136 7.67 -8.98 10.47
CA ARG A 136 8.40 -9.21 11.73
C ARG A 136 9.62 -10.14 11.54
N THR A 137 9.48 -11.19 10.75
CA THR A 137 10.58 -12.13 10.46
C THR A 137 11.76 -11.44 9.76
N ARG A 138 11.51 -10.31 9.09
CA ARG A 138 12.54 -9.50 8.41
C ARG A 138 12.99 -8.28 9.23
N ASP A 139 12.64 -8.21 10.53
CA ASP A 139 12.91 -7.07 11.43
C ASP A 139 12.47 -5.71 10.87
N LEU A 140 11.44 -5.69 10.02
CA LEU A 140 10.90 -4.46 9.45
C LEU A 140 10.09 -3.71 10.50
N ARG A 141 10.27 -2.40 10.57
CA ARG A 141 9.66 -1.52 11.58
C ARG A 141 8.93 -0.34 10.97
N THR A 142 9.27 0.05 9.75
CA THR A 142 8.68 1.19 9.04
C THR A 142 8.07 0.74 7.73
N LEU A 143 6.83 1.14 7.48
CA LEU A 143 6.09 0.82 6.28
C LEU A 143 5.81 2.10 5.49
N VAL A 144 6.27 2.13 4.24
CA VAL A 144 6.02 3.21 3.28
C VAL A 144 4.83 2.81 2.42
N PHE A 145 3.72 3.50 2.56
CA PHE A 145 2.46 3.20 1.90
C PHE A 145 2.34 3.93 0.56
N ALA A 146 1.99 3.17 -0.48
CA ALA A 146 1.68 3.62 -1.83
C ALA A 146 0.47 2.85 -2.36
N GLY A 147 -0.21 3.34 -3.38
CA GLY A 147 -1.35 2.67 -4.02
C GLY A 147 -2.69 3.35 -3.81
N VAL A 148 -3.76 2.59 -3.91
CA VAL A 148 -5.15 3.08 -3.92
C VAL A 148 -6.06 2.21 -3.04
N GLN A 149 -7.22 2.67 -2.60
CA GLN A 149 -7.67 4.08 -2.49
C GLN A 149 -7.09 4.66 -1.21
N THR A 150 -6.57 5.87 -1.24
CA THR A 150 -5.93 6.52 -0.08
C THR A 150 -6.78 6.43 1.18
N ASN A 151 -8.07 6.78 1.08
CA ASN A 151 -9.03 6.84 2.20
C ASN A 151 -9.72 5.51 2.54
N VAL A 152 -9.34 4.42 1.86
CA VAL A 152 -9.94 3.09 2.11
C VAL A 152 -8.83 2.09 2.45
N CYS A 153 -8.30 1.36 1.48
CA CYS A 153 -7.38 0.26 1.73
C CYS A 153 -6.01 0.74 2.23
N VAL A 154 -5.52 1.88 1.72
CA VAL A 154 -4.26 2.48 2.19
C VAL A 154 -4.42 2.92 3.64
N GLU A 155 -5.42 3.74 3.96
CA GLU A 155 -5.65 4.24 5.33
C GLU A 155 -5.97 3.12 6.30
N SER A 156 -6.81 2.13 5.93
CA SER A 156 -7.14 0.99 6.79
C SER A 156 -5.89 0.18 7.14
N SER A 157 -5.05 -0.11 6.15
CA SER A 157 -3.80 -0.84 6.36
C SER A 157 -2.79 -0.04 7.20
N LEU A 158 -2.70 1.28 6.97
CA LEU A 158 -1.82 2.17 7.70
C LEU A 158 -2.20 2.25 9.18
N ARG A 159 -3.48 2.48 9.49
CA ARG A 159 -3.98 2.54 10.87
C ARG A 159 -3.77 1.22 11.60
N ASP A 160 -4.03 0.09 10.93
CA ASP A 160 -3.79 -1.23 11.49
C ASP A 160 -2.29 -1.48 11.73
N ALA A 161 -1.41 -1.04 10.83
CA ALA A 161 0.04 -1.08 11.01
C ALA A 161 0.49 -0.29 12.25
N VAL A 162 -0.01 0.93 12.43
CA VAL A 162 0.31 1.76 13.60
C VAL A 162 -0.17 1.12 14.90
N CYS A 163 -1.39 0.56 14.92
CA CYS A 163 -1.92 -0.18 16.08
C CYS A 163 -1.08 -1.43 16.41
N ARG A 164 -0.38 -2.01 15.44
CA ARG A 164 0.57 -3.12 15.61
C ARG A 164 1.98 -2.65 15.96
N GLY A 165 2.22 -1.35 16.08
CA GLY A 165 3.50 -0.76 16.48
C GLY A 165 4.52 -0.60 15.35
N PHE A 166 4.08 -0.58 14.08
CA PHE A 166 4.91 -0.14 12.96
C PHE A 166 4.89 1.38 12.85
N TYR A 167 6.00 1.96 12.42
CA TYR A 167 6.02 3.35 11.95
C TYR A 167 5.41 3.39 10.54
N ALA A 168 4.59 4.40 10.28
CA ALA A 168 3.92 4.58 9.00
C ALA A 168 4.41 5.85 8.30
N VAL A 169 4.66 5.73 6.99
CA VAL A 169 4.97 6.83 6.10
C VAL A 169 4.08 6.71 4.87
N VAL A 170 3.40 7.76 4.46
CA VAL A 170 2.68 7.80 3.19
C VAL A 170 3.53 8.51 2.15
N ALA A 171 3.77 7.88 1.02
CA ALA A 171 4.35 8.53 -0.16
C ALA A 171 3.23 9.30 -0.87
N SER A 172 3.13 10.61 -0.58
CA SER A 172 1.97 11.45 -0.93
C SER A 172 1.71 11.56 -2.43
N ASP A 173 2.74 11.51 -3.24
CA ASP A 173 2.69 11.49 -4.70
C ASP A 173 2.54 10.08 -5.30
N CYS A 174 2.47 9.04 -4.44
CA CYS A 174 2.28 7.64 -4.81
C CYS A 174 0.96 7.06 -4.29
N VAL A 175 0.04 7.88 -3.79
CA VAL A 175 -1.29 7.46 -3.36
C VAL A 175 -2.36 8.30 -4.03
N ALA A 176 -3.50 7.69 -4.34
CA ALA A 176 -4.64 8.41 -4.92
C ALA A 176 -5.98 7.85 -4.44
N SER A 177 -7.02 8.65 -4.65
CA SER A 177 -8.41 8.24 -4.49
C SER A 177 -9.28 8.88 -5.59
N HIS A 178 -10.34 8.19 -5.96
CA HIS A 178 -11.38 8.75 -6.83
C HIS A 178 -12.22 9.85 -6.13
N THR A 179 -11.92 10.19 -4.88
CA THR A 179 -12.61 11.25 -4.11
C THR A 179 -11.59 12.16 -3.45
N LEU A 180 -11.26 13.28 -4.10
CA LEU A 180 -10.21 14.20 -3.66
C LEU A 180 -10.39 14.70 -2.22
N PRO A 181 -11.58 15.13 -1.76
CA PRO A 181 -11.76 15.57 -0.37
C PRO A 181 -11.43 14.50 0.66
N LEU A 182 -11.74 13.22 0.37
CA LEU A 182 -11.41 12.12 1.28
C LEU A 182 -9.92 11.77 1.25
N HIS A 183 -9.28 11.85 0.07
CA HIS A 183 -7.83 11.73 -0.06
C HIS A 183 -7.11 12.76 0.82
N GLU A 184 -7.46 14.04 0.67
CA GLU A 184 -6.85 15.13 1.45
C GLU A 184 -7.10 14.98 2.96
N ALA A 185 -8.32 14.60 3.36
CA ALA A 185 -8.66 14.37 4.76
C ALA A 185 -7.78 13.26 5.36
N THR A 186 -7.58 12.16 4.61
CA THR A 186 -6.71 11.07 5.03
C THR A 186 -5.26 11.54 5.22
N LEU A 187 -4.68 12.26 4.26
CA LEU A 187 -3.31 12.76 4.38
C LEU A 187 -3.15 13.69 5.60
N LYS A 188 -4.14 14.56 5.84
CA LYS A 188 -4.15 15.43 7.04
C LYS A 188 -4.22 14.62 8.33
N ASN A 189 -5.07 13.60 8.40
CA ASN A 189 -5.18 12.72 9.57
C ASN A 189 -3.88 11.93 9.82
N VAL A 190 -3.27 11.42 8.76
CA VAL A 190 -1.99 10.70 8.89
C VAL A 190 -0.92 11.62 9.43
N GLN A 191 -0.74 12.79 8.85
CA GLN A 191 0.26 13.76 9.29
C GLN A 191 0.01 14.26 10.73
N PHE A 192 -1.26 14.35 11.13
CA PHE A 192 -1.63 14.82 12.47
C PHE A 192 -1.30 13.80 13.56
N LEU A 193 -1.51 12.48 13.32
CA LEU A 193 -1.47 11.51 14.42
C LEU A 193 -0.77 10.18 14.09
N PHE A 194 -0.86 9.69 12.84
CA PHE A 194 -0.52 8.29 12.58
C PHE A 194 0.88 8.08 12.02
N GLY A 195 1.46 9.08 11.34
CA GLY A 195 2.76 8.91 10.70
C GLY A 195 3.21 10.13 9.90
N ASP A 196 4.16 9.93 9.03
CA ASP A 196 4.69 10.99 8.17
C ASP A 196 4.03 10.96 6.79
N VAL A 197 3.83 12.14 6.19
CA VAL A 197 3.38 12.30 4.80
C VAL A 197 4.49 12.98 4.03
N LEU A 198 5.11 12.27 3.08
CA LEU A 198 6.31 12.70 2.38
C LEU A 198 6.21 12.40 0.89
N GLU A 199 6.78 13.23 0.05
CA GLU A 199 6.96 12.90 -1.36
C GLU A 199 8.01 11.77 -1.53
N ARG A 200 7.84 10.92 -2.54
CA ARG A 200 8.76 9.81 -2.86
C ARG A 200 10.22 10.24 -3.01
N ARG A 201 10.45 11.45 -3.53
CA ARG A 201 11.81 12.00 -3.71
C ARG A 201 12.51 12.21 -2.36
N ARG A 202 11.79 12.66 -1.33
CA ARG A 202 12.34 12.80 0.03
C ARG A 202 12.63 11.42 0.64
N ILE A 203 11.75 10.45 0.42
CA ILE A 203 11.93 9.06 0.87
C ILE A 203 13.18 8.46 0.20
N ALA A 204 13.28 8.53 -1.12
CA ALA A 204 14.42 8.01 -1.87
C ALA A 204 15.74 8.70 -1.48
N ALA A 205 15.72 10.02 -1.18
CA ALA A 205 16.91 10.74 -0.73
C ALA A 205 17.43 10.21 0.61
N VAL A 206 16.56 9.81 1.54
CA VAL A 206 17.00 9.18 2.80
C VAL A 206 17.63 7.82 2.53
N TRP A 207 17.03 7.02 1.64
CA TRP A 207 17.58 5.70 1.29
C TRP A 207 18.96 5.83 0.62
N SER A 208 19.16 6.80 -0.26
CA SER A 208 20.44 7.03 -0.94
C SER A 208 21.54 7.55 0.00
N ALA A 209 21.18 8.28 1.06
CA ALA A 209 22.12 8.80 2.07
C ALA A 209 22.51 7.75 3.13
N GLY A 210 21.72 6.68 3.27
CA GLY A 210 21.97 5.60 4.22
C GLY A 210 23.19 4.75 3.86
N PRO A 211 23.79 4.01 4.82
CA PRO A 211 24.87 3.09 4.51
C PRO A 211 24.34 2.02 3.52
N LYS A 212 25.02 1.87 2.38
CA LYS A 212 24.67 0.84 1.39
C LYS A 212 24.66 -0.51 2.07
N SER A 213 23.53 -1.21 2.06
CA SER A 213 23.43 -2.60 2.52
C SER A 213 24.53 -3.42 1.85
N ARG A 214 25.37 -4.09 2.66
CA ARG A 214 26.33 -5.04 2.12
C ARG A 214 25.53 -6.15 1.45
N ARG A 215 25.54 -6.20 0.12
CA ARG A 215 25.05 -7.37 -0.60
C ARG A 215 25.89 -8.56 -0.13
N ASN A 216 25.28 -9.51 0.55
CA ASN A 216 25.89 -10.82 0.70
C ASN A 216 25.98 -11.45 -0.69
N THR A 217 27.15 -11.32 -1.32
CA THR A 217 27.56 -12.18 -2.42
C THR A 217 28.04 -13.47 -1.79
N GLY A 218 27.19 -14.45 -1.75
CA GLY A 218 27.46 -15.83 -1.39
C GLY A 218 26.62 -16.73 -2.28
#